data_4735fd50e47c0d66148e38d4c0a0a972
#
_entry.id   4735fd50e47c0d66148e38d4c0a0a972
#
_cell.length_a   1.000
_cell.length_b   1.000
_cell.length_c   1.000
_cell.angle_alpha   90.00
_cell.angle_beta   90.00
_cell.angle_gamma   90.00
#
_symmetry.space_group_name_H-M   'P 1'
#
loop_
_entity.id
_entity.type
_entity.pdbx_description
1 polymer ?
#
loop_
_entity_poly.entity_id
_entity_poly.type
_entity_poly.pdbx_seq_one_letter_code
_entity_poly.pdbx_strand_id
1 'polypeptide(L)'
;MRERKIAAAPISWGVSEVPGWGAQLPTERVLDDAKRLGFKAIEAGPPGFLPADAKDASGQLHARDLRCVGGFVTAVLHDVGRREAELTSVERQAAWLSALGAEVLVLAAATGRADYEQRAELTDAEWSALLETLPLVEAIARAAGLRVAVHPHVGTAIEQPREIDRLLARSHVGLCLDTGHVFVGGGDPVAVARAAGRRVTHVHLKDADSTLSAAVRQRTLSYAAAVQQGLYRPLGDGDARISDVLTELRSVGYDTWYVLEQDIALKDATVDPLPSIERSLTFVSARV
;
A
#
# COMPACT_ATOMS: atom_id res chain seq x y z
N MET A 1 7.81 26.59 8.22
CA MET A 1 6.76 25.55 8.21
C MET A 1 7.43 24.24 7.88
N ARG A 2 7.18 23.15 8.64
CA ARG A 2 7.65 21.82 8.21
C ARG A 2 6.98 21.46 6.89
N GLU A 3 7.72 20.89 5.96
CA GLU A 3 7.18 20.36 4.72
C GLU A 3 6.20 19.24 5.05
N ARG A 4 4.98 19.33 4.50
CA ARG A 4 3.96 18.29 4.69
C ARG A 4 4.41 17.06 3.89
N LYS A 5 4.65 15.95 4.56
CA LYS A 5 5.06 14.69 3.93
C LYS A 5 3.85 13.93 3.40
N ILE A 6 3.26 14.43 2.30
CA ILE A 6 2.13 13.80 1.62
C ILE A 6 2.63 13.29 0.26
N ALA A 7 2.39 12.01 -0.03
CA ALA A 7 2.75 11.35 -1.26
C ALA A 7 1.50 10.80 -1.97
N ALA A 8 1.61 10.55 -3.27
CA ALA A 8 0.58 9.94 -4.08
C ALA A 8 0.84 8.44 -4.29
N ALA A 9 -0.22 7.67 -4.57
CA ALA A 9 -0.13 6.29 -5.05
C ALA A 9 -0.77 6.18 -6.45
N PRO A 10 -0.10 5.58 -7.44
CA PRO A 10 -0.61 5.48 -8.82
C PRO A 10 -1.97 4.77 -8.95
N ILE A 11 -2.31 3.88 -8.03
CA ILE A 11 -3.62 3.20 -8.00
C ILE A 11 -4.79 4.19 -7.87
N SER A 12 -4.56 5.39 -7.32
CA SER A 12 -5.56 6.46 -7.26
C SER A 12 -5.89 7.05 -8.65
N TRP A 13 -5.10 6.71 -9.67
CA TRP A 13 -5.37 6.97 -11.09
C TRP A 13 -5.76 5.70 -11.85
N GLY A 14 -6.14 4.63 -11.16
CA GLY A 14 -6.55 3.36 -11.76
C GLY A 14 -5.41 2.45 -12.18
N VAL A 15 -4.16 2.79 -11.87
CA VAL A 15 -2.98 1.98 -12.23
C VAL A 15 -2.85 0.79 -11.28
N SER A 16 -3.01 -0.43 -11.79
CA SER A 16 -3.01 -1.67 -11.00
C SER A 16 -2.27 -2.78 -11.74
N GLU A 17 -1.66 -3.69 -10.99
CA GLU A 17 -1.06 -4.93 -11.51
C GLU A 17 -2.10 -6.03 -11.80
N VAL A 18 -3.32 -5.88 -11.30
CA VAL A 18 -4.35 -6.92 -11.44
C VAL A 18 -4.91 -6.95 -12.86
N PRO A 19 -4.81 -8.08 -13.59
CA PRO A 19 -5.35 -8.18 -14.92
C PRO A 19 -6.86 -7.92 -14.94
N GLY A 20 -7.31 -7.06 -15.87
CA GLY A 20 -8.74 -6.74 -16.01
C GLY A 20 -9.31 -5.82 -14.93
N TRP A 21 -8.42 -5.17 -14.12
CA TRP A 21 -8.84 -4.24 -13.08
C TRP A 21 -9.71 -3.09 -13.60
N GLY A 22 -9.32 -2.50 -14.72
CA GLY A 22 -9.98 -1.38 -15.37
C GLY A 22 -9.08 -0.71 -16.40
N ALA A 23 -9.49 0.45 -16.90
CA ALA A 23 -8.65 1.26 -17.77
C ALA A 23 -7.43 1.78 -17.01
N GLN A 24 -6.26 1.69 -17.61
CA GLN A 24 -4.99 2.16 -17.06
C GLN A 24 -4.67 3.53 -17.64
N LEU A 25 -4.46 4.53 -16.79
CA LEU A 25 -3.96 5.83 -17.26
C LEU A 25 -2.45 5.77 -17.55
N PRO A 26 -1.97 6.45 -18.60
CA PRO A 26 -0.54 6.49 -18.94
C PRO A 26 0.30 7.12 -17.82
N THR A 27 1.54 6.64 -17.66
CA THR A 27 2.48 7.13 -16.66
C THR A 27 2.65 8.64 -16.68
N GLU A 28 2.83 9.21 -17.88
CA GLU A 28 3.01 10.66 -18.05
C GLU A 28 1.82 11.44 -17.50
N ARG A 29 0.58 10.98 -17.78
CA ARG A 29 -0.64 11.60 -17.26
C ARG A 29 -0.68 11.57 -15.75
N VAL A 30 -0.37 10.44 -15.13
CA VAL A 30 -0.39 10.28 -13.66
C VAL A 30 0.66 11.19 -13.01
N LEU A 31 1.89 11.20 -13.53
CA LEU A 31 2.97 12.01 -12.98
C LEU A 31 2.72 13.52 -13.17
N ASP A 32 2.17 13.92 -14.33
CA ASP A 32 1.84 15.34 -14.60
C ASP A 32 0.68 15.81 -13.69
N ASP A 33 -0.33 14.97 -13.47
CA ASP A 33 -1.41 15.25 -12.55
C ASP A 33 -0.91 15.35 -11.10
N ALA A 34 -0.05 14.45 -10.66
CA ALA A 34 0.55 14.50 -9.33
C ALA A 34 1.33 15.81 -9.11
N LYS A 35 2.15 16.20 -10.09
CA LYS A 35 2.86 17.49 -10.07
C LYS A 35 1.88 18.68 -10.01
N ARG A 36 0.84 18.67 -10.85
CA ARG A 36 -0.18 19.75 -10.92
C ARG A 36 -0.93 19.89 -9.61
N LEU A 37 -1.22 18.79 -8.91
CA LEU A 37 -1.85 18.78 -7.60
C LEU A 37 -0.90 19.22 -6.46
N GLY A 38 0.38 19.36 -6.75
CA GLY A 38 1.40 19.85 -5.81
C GLY A 38 2.03 18.76 -4.96
N PHE A 39 1.83 17.48 -5.29
CA PHE A 39 2.59 16.40 -4.66
C PHE A 39 4.09 16.59 -4.89
N LYS A 40 4.88 16.22 -3.87
CA LYS A 40 6.36 16.21 -3.94
C LYS A 40 6.92 14.80 -3.94
N ALA A 41 6.06 13.82 -3.77
CA ALA A 41 6.44 12.43 -3.69
C ALA A 41 5.33 11.52 -4.21
N ILE A 42 5.74 10.34 -4.69
CA ILE A 42 4.84 9.30 -5.21
C ILE A 42 5.45 7.94 -4.90
N GLU A 43 4.63 6.90 -4.78
CA GLU A 43 5.11 5.53 -4.81
C GLU A 43 5.43 5.05 -6.22
N ALA A 44 6.27 4.04 -6.32
CA ALA A 44 6.77 3.51 -7.59
C ALA A 44 5.68 2.91 -8.49
N GLY A 45 4.51 2.57 -7.92
CA GLY A 45 3.45 1.86 -8.63
C GLY A 45 3.80 0.41 -8.98
N PRO A 46 2.92 -0.29 -9.71
CA PRO A 46 3.13 -1.67 -10.10
C PRO A 46 4.20 -1.81 -11.21
N PRO A 47 4.76 -3.02 -11.42
CA PRO A 47 5.68 -3.29 -12.52
C PRO A 47 5.12 -2.84 -13.88
N GLY A 48 5.91 -2.08 -14.64
CA GLY A 48 5.51 -1.54 -15.93
C GLY A 48 4.85 -0.14 -15.89
N PHE A 49 4.52 0.38 -14.72
CA PHE A 49 4.10 1.78 -14.58
C PHE A 49 5.30 2.72 -14.83
N LEU A 50 6.37 2.60 -14.06
CA LEU A 50 7.62 3.29 -14.36
C LEU A 50 8.51 2.41 -15.24
N PRO A 51 9.46 3.01 -16.03
CA PRO A 51 10.44 2.26 -16.79
C PRO A 51 11.20 1.22 -15.95
N ALA A 52 11.51 0.06 -16.56
CA ALA A 52 12.31 -0.98 -15.90
C ALA A 52 13.75 -0.52 -15.63
N ASP A 53 14.30 0.36 -16.48
CA ASP A 53 15.58 1.01 -16.22
C ASP A 53 15.40 2.07 -15.14
N ALA A 54 16.15 1.94 -14.04
CA ALA A 54 16.01 2.82 -12.88
C ALA A 54 16.43 4.26 -13.16
N LYS A 55 17.37 4.48 -14.08
CA LYS A 55 17.80 5.83 -14.47
C LYS A 55 16.71 6.55 -15.25
N ASP A 56 16.07 5.85 -16.18
CA ASP A 56 14.95 6.40 -16.95
C ASP A 56 13.75 6.68 -16.06
N ALA A 57 13.42 5.75 -15.13
CA ALA A 57 12.37 5.94 -14.15
C ALA A 57 12.64 7.14 -13.23
N SER A 58 13.84 7.23 -12.68
CA SER A 58 14.28 8.38 -11.87
C SER A 58 14.24 9.69 -12.66
N GLY A 59 14.65 9.66 -13.94
CA GLY A 59 14.57 10.81 -14.83
C GLY A 59 13.15 11.34 -15.02
N GLN A 60 12.16 10.45 -15.18
CA GLN A 60 10.75 10.84 -15.31
C GLN A 60 10.21 11.50 -14.04
N LEU A 61 10.59 10.98 -12.86
CA LEU A 61 10.20 11.56 -11.58
C LEU A 61 10.85 12.93 -11.35
N HIS A 62 12.16 13.04 -11.55
CA HIS A 62 12.91 14.29 -11.39
C HIS A 62 12.42 15.40 -12.33
N ALA A 63 12.06 15.08 -13.57
CA ALA A 63 11.49 16.06 -14.51
C ALA A 63 10.20 16.71 -14.00
N ARG A 64 9.58 16.10 -13.00
CA ARG A 64 8.32 16.56 -12.38
C ARG A 64 8.48 17.01 -10.94
N ASP A 65 9.72 17.10 -10.43
CA ASP A 65 10.04 17.42 -9.04
C ASP A 65 9.40 16.43 -8.05
N LEU A 66 9.25 15.17 -8.45
CA LEU A 66 8.72 14.09 -7.63
C LEU A 66 9.85 13.20 -7.09
N ARG A 67 9.72 12.75 -5.84
CA ARG A 67 10.58 11.74 -5.22
C ARG A 67 9.83 10.41 -5.15
N CYS A 68 10.53 9.29 -5.32
CA CYS A 68 9.99 7.98 -4.96
C CYS A 68 10.11 7.79 -3.44
N VAL A 69 9.03 7.40 -2.76
CA VAL A 69 9.04 7.20 -1.29
C VAL A 69 8.96 5.74 -0.89
N GLY A 70 8.47 4.89 -1.74
CA GLY A 70 8.31 3.47 -1.50
C GLY A 70 7.80 2.75 -2.73
N GLY A 71 7.64 1.44 -2.61
CA GLY A 71 7.03 0.63 -3.66
C GLY A 71 6.45 -0.65 -3.10
N PHE A 72 5.31 -1.03 -3.64
CA PHE A 72 4.59 -2.23 -3.30
C PHE A 72 5.27 -3.46 -3.90
N VAL A 73 5.60 -4.42 -3.05
CA VAL A 73 6.28 -5.68 -3.40
C VAL A 73 5.49 -6.83 -2.83
N THR A 74 5.11 -7.78 -3.67
CA THR A 74 4.45 -9.01 -3.23
C THR A 74 5.44 -10.16 -3.16
N ALA A 75 5.33 -11.00 -2.13
CA ALA A 75 6.12 -12.22 -2.02
C ALA A 75 5.34 -13.32 -1.28
N VAL A 76 5.47 -14.57 -1.72
CA VAL A 76 4.90 -15.74 -1.05
C VAL A 76 5.88 -16.19 0.03
N LEU A 77 5.63 -15.72 1.26
CA LEU A 77 6.57 -15.92 2.38
C LEU A 77 6.37 -17.25 3.12
N HIS A 78 5.21 -17.86 3.00
CA HIS A 78 4.79 -19.04 3.76
C HIS A 78 5.14 -20.37 3.07
N ASP A 79 5.53 -20.34 1.80
CA ASP A 79 5.91 -21.53 1.04
C ASP A 79 7.43 -21.68 1.00
N VAL A 80 7.95 -22.65 1.77
CA VAL A 80 9.39 -22.93 1.85
C VAL A 80 9.97 -23.34 0.47
N GLY A 81 9.18 -24.03 -0.36
CA GLY A 81 9.62 -24.45 -1.70
C GLY A 81 9.83 -23.29 -2.67
N ARG A 82 9.17 -22.15 -2.42
CA ARG A 82 9.30 -20.93 -3.23
C ARG A 82 10.29 -19.91 -2.66
N ARG A 83 10.75 -20.11 -1.43
CA ARG A 83 11.52 -19.10 -0.66
C ARG A 83 12.68 -18.51 -1.44
N GLU A 84 13.52 -19.33 -2.06
CA GLU A 84 14.69 -18.85 -2.80
C GLU A 84 14.32 -17.96 -4.00
N ALA A 85 13.34 -18.38 -4.79
CA ALA A 85 12.85 -17.60 -5.94
C ALA A 85 12.19 -16.28 -5.49
N GLU A 86 11.40 -16.31 -4.42
CA GLU A 86 10.76 -15.12 -3.86
C GLU A 86 11.80 -14.13 -3.31
N LEU A 87 12.81 -14.60 -2.57
CA LEU A 87 13.90 -13.74 -2.07
C LEU A 87 14.71 -13.12 -3.22
N THR A 88 15.01 -13.88 -4.28
CA THR A 88 15.67 -13.35 -5.48
C THR A 88 14.81 -12.27 -6.17
N SER A 89 13.50 -12.45 -6.21
CA SER A 89 12.58 -11.44 -6.74
C SER A 89 12.56 -10.17 -5.88
N VAL A 90 12.50 -10.34 -4.56
CA VAL A 90 12.55 -9.22 -3.59
C VAL A 90 13.88 -8.46 -3.74
N GLU A 91 15.02 -9.15 -3.86
CA GLU A 91 16.32 -8.52 -4.02
C GLU A 91 16.39 -7.63 -5.26
N ARG A 92 15.91 -8.13 -6.40
CA ARG A 92 15.84 -7.34 -7.64
C ARG A 92 14.97 -6.10 -7.50
N GLN A 93 13.79 -6.23 -6.88
CA GLN A 93 12.87 -5.12 -6.65
C GLN A 93 13.43 -4.12 -5.64
N ALA A 94 14.07 -4.60 -4.57
CA ALA A 94 14.74 -3.74 -3.58
C ALA A 94 15.86 -2.92 -4.22
N ALA A 95 16.69 -3.54 -5.06
CA ALA A 95 17.76 -2.84 -5.79
C ALA A 95 17.20 -1.74 -6.71
N TRP A 96 16.11 -2.03 -7.42
CA TRP A 96 15.46 -1.07 -8.29
C TRP A 96 14.83 0.10 -7.49
N LEU A 97 14.10 -0.18 -6.42
CA LEU A 97 13.54 0.85 -5.53
C LEU A 97 14.62 1.73 -4.90
N SER A 98 15.72 1.12 -4.45
CA SER A 98 16.88 1.84 -3.93
C SER A 98 17.46 2.81 -4.96
N ALA A 99 17.60 2.37 -6.21
CA ALA A 99 18.09 3.21 -7.31
C ALA A 99 17.15 4.38 -7.65
N LEU A 100 15.85 4.27 -7.34
CA LEU A 100 14.87 5.37 -7.42
C LEU A 100 14.94 6.32 -6.22
N GLY A 101 15.73 6.00 -5.19
CA GLY A 101 15.81 6.78 -3.95
C GLY A 101 14.63 6.53 -3.00
N ALA A 102 13.91 5.42 -3.15
CA ALA A 102 12.86 5.02 -2.22
C ALA A 102 13.43 4.78 -0.81
N GLU A 103 12.58 4.93 0.21
CA GLU A 103 12.95 4.71 1.61
C GLU A 103 12.36 3.39 2.15
N VAL A 104 11.27 2.91 1.55
CA VAL A 104 10.47 1.80 2.08
C VAL A 104 10.16 0.78 0.99
N LEU A 105 10.37 -0.50 1.33
CA LEU A 105 9.81 -1.65 0.63
C LEU A 105 8.51 -2.02 1.33
N VAL A 106 7.37 -1.77 0.68
CA VAL A 106 6.03 -2.07 1.18
C VAL A 106 5.70 -3.51 0.80
N LEU A 107 5.77 -4.41 1.79
CA LEU A 107 5.73 -5.86 1.57
C LEU A 107 4.34 -6.44 1.83
N ALA A 108 3.68 -6.96 0.82
CA ALA A 108 2.47 -7.76 0.98
C ALA A 108 2.79 -9.27 0.95
N ALA A 109 2.27 -10.00 1.95
CA ALA A 109 2.44 -11.45 2.04
C ALA A 109 1.46 -12.16 1.09
N ALA A 110 1.85 -12.29 -0.19
CA ALA A 110 1.02 -12.86 -1.24
C ALA A 110 0.66 -14.33 -0.97
N THR A 111 -0.49 -14.75 -1.50
CA THR A 111 -0.97 -16.13 -1.42
C THR A 111 -0.44 -17.03 -2.54
N GLY A 112 0.20 -16.43 -3.56
CA GLY A 112 0.60 -17.12 -4.80
C GLY A 112 -0.50 -17.17 -5.86
N ARG A 113 -1.64 -16.51 -5.64
CA ARG A 113 -2.73 -16.31 -6.61
C ARG A 113 -2.51 -15.02 -7.39
N ALA A 114 -3.13 -14.93 -8.56
CA ALA A 114 -3.02 -13.76 -9.43
C ALA A 114 -4.00 -12.62 -9.08
N ASP A 115 -4.89 -12.85 -8.12
CA ASP A 115 -5.94 -11.92 -7.70
C ASP A 115 -6.01 -11.81 -6.17
N TYR A 116 -6.81 -10.86 -5.69
CA TYR A 116 -7.07 -10.60 -4.27
C TYR A 116 -8.47 -11.06 -3.82
N GLU A 117 -9.12 -11.96 -4.57
CA GLU A 117 -10.49 -12.41 -4.28
C GLU A 117 -10.57 -13.43 -3.13
N GLN A 118 -9.47 -14.11 -2.84
CA GLN A 118 -9.45 -15.17 -1.84
C GLN A 118 -8.26 -14.99 -0.89
N ARG A 119 -8.60 -14.77 0.38
CA ARG A 119 -7.58 -14.78 1.45
C ARG A 119 -7.01 -16.21 1.65
N ALA A 120 -5.80 -16.28 2.17
CA ALA A 120 -5.21 -17.52 2.66
C ALA A 120 -5.51 -17.70 4.16
N GLU A 121 -5.84 -18.93 4.55
CA GLU A 121 -5.79 -19.35 5.95
C GLU A 121 -4.56 -20.20 6.16
N LEU A 122 -3.50 -19.62 6.68
CA LEU A 122 -2.24 -20.30 6.90
C LEU A 122 -2.33 -21.24 8.10
N THR A 123 -1.81 -22.45 7.94
CA THR A 123 -1.53 -23.38 9.03
C THR A 123 -0.43 -22.81 9.96
N ASP A 124 -0.24 -23.41 11.14
CA ASP A 124 0.84 -22.98 12.04
C ASP A 124 2.24 -23.21 11.44
N ALA A 125 2.41 -24.25 10.61
CA ALA A 125 3.66 -24.50 9.89
C ALA A 125 3.94 -23.40 8.85
N GLU A 126 2.94 -23.01 8.07
CA GLU A 126 3.05 -21.92 7.09
C GLU A 126 3.30 -20.57 7.77
N TRP A 127 2.64 -20.30 8.91
CA TRP A 127 2.93 -19.12 9.71
C TRP A 127 4.38 -19.11 10.21
N SER A 128 4.89 -20.27 10.66
CA SER A 128 6.30 -20.37 11.08
C SER A 128 7.24 -20.06 9.91
N ALA A 129 6.97 -20.64 8.73
CA ALA A 129 7.74 -20.38 7.52
C ALA A 129 7.72 -18.90 7.10
N LEU A 130 6.55 -18.23 7.18
CA LEU A 130 6.41 -16.81 6.93
C LEU A 130 7.28 -15.98 7.90
N LEU A 131 7.18 -16.26 9.20
CA LEU A 131 7.93 -15.56 10.24
C LEU A 131 9.45 -15.80 10.14
N GLU A 132 9.88 -16.97 9.67
CA GLU A 132 11.30 -17.27 9.36
C GLU A 132 11.79 -16.55 8.10
N THR A 133 10.91 -16.30 7.12
CA THR A 133 11.27 -15.64 5.87
C THR A 133 11.36 -14.13 6.01
N LEU A 134 10.56 -13.52 6.88
CA LEU A 134 10.55 -12.05 7.10
C LEU A 134 11.93 -11.45 7.42
N PRO A 135 12.74 -12.00 8.36
CA PRO A 135 14.08 -11.48 8.62
C PRO A 135 15.04 -11.53 7.42
N LEU A 136 14.83 -12.48 6.51
CA LEU A 136 15.62 -12.58 5.28
C LEU A 136 15.26 -11.43 4.33
N VAL A 137 13.97 -11.13 4.18
CA VAL A 137 13.50 -9.96 3.41
C VAL A 137 14.01 -8.66 4.04
N GLU A 138 13.98 -8.52 5.37
CA GLU A 138 14.52 -7.35 6.07
C GLU A 138 16.04 -7.19 5.84
N ALA A 139 16.78 -8.29 5.79
CA ALA A 139 18.22 -8.26 5.50
C ALA A 139 18.49 -7.77 4.06
N ILE A 140 17.74 -8.26 3.07
CA ILE A 140 17.82 -7.83 1.67
C ILE A 140 17.50 -6.34 1.55
N ALA A 141 16.38 -5.90 2.09
CA ALA A 141 15.96 -4.51 2.03
C ALA A 141 16.98 -3.58 2.70
N ARG A 142 17.48 -3.94 3.88
CA ARG A 142 18.51 -3.19 4.59
C ARG A 142 19.81 -3.09 3.79
N ALA A 143 20.24 -4.15 3.11
CA ALA A 143 21.42 -4.12 2.23
C ALA A 143 21.24 -3.15 1.08
N ALA A 144 20.02 -2.97 0.60
CA ALA A 144 19.64 -1.98 -0.41
C ALA A 144 19.37 -0.57 0.16
N GLY A 145 19.52 -0.35 1.48
CA GLY A 145 19.24 0.93 2.14
C GLY A 145 17.76 1.21 2.40
N LEU A 146 16.89 0.19 2.28
CA LEU A 146 15.45 0.30 2.48
C LEU A 146 15.02 -0.24 3.85
N ARG A 147 13.88 0.24 4.34
CA ARG A 147 13.14 -0.36 5.46
C ARG A 147 12.02 -1.22 4.91
N VAL A 148 11.73 -2.34 5.55
CA VAL A 148 10.53 -3.14 5.25
C VAL A 148 9.36 -2.61 6.06
N ALA A 149 8.22 -2.47 5.41
CA ALA A 149 6.93 -2.24 6.05
C ALA A 149 5.95 -3.31 5.55
N VAL A 150 5.59 -4.28 6.42
CA VAL A 150 4.60 -5.30 6.06
C VAL A 150 3.24 -4.63 5.94
N HIS A 151 2.59 -4.88 4.84
CA HIS A 151 1.33 -4.28 4.44
C HIS A 151 0.19 -5.31 4.56
N PRO A 152 -0.66 -5.22 5.59
CA PRO A 152 -1.91 -5.98 5.62
C PRO A 152 -2.78 -5.59 4.42
N HIS A 153 -3.16 -6.57 3.61
CA HIS A 153 -3.89 -6.32 2.37
C HIS A 153 -4.98 -7.37 2.16
N VAL A 154 -6.15 -6.95 1.69
CA VAL A 154 -7.25 -7.85 1.32
C VAL A 154 -6.74 -8.90 0.33
N GLY A 155 -7.13 -10.17 0.52
CA GLY A 155 -6.74 -11.28 -0.36
C GLY A 155 -5.30 -11.76 -0.18
N THR A 156 -4.58 -11.31 0.86
CA THR A 156 -3.23 -11.79 1.21
C THR A 156 -3.24 -12.70 2.45
N ALA A 157 -2.07 -13.15 2.87
CA ALA A 157 -1.92 -13.97 4.08
C ALA A 157 -2.05 -13.15 5.38
N ILE A 158 -1.96 -11.82 5.30
CA ILE A 158 -2.13 -10.91 6.43
C ILE A 158 -3.20 -9.89 6.04
N GLU A 159 -4.44 -10.15 6.45
CA GLU A 159 -5.62 -9.36 6.09
C GLU A 159 -6.42 -8.95 7.32
N GLN A 160 -6.79 -9.91 8.16
CA GLN A 160 -7.71 -9.72 9.29
C GLN A 160 -6.98 -9.34 10.58
N PRO A 161 -7.71 -8.80 11.57
CA PRO A 161 -7.12 -8.43 12.87
C PRO A 161 -6.28 -9.52 13.52
N ARG A 162 -6.73 -10.77 13.49
CA ARG A 162 -6.00 -11.91 14.09
C ARG A 162 -4.63 -12.17 13.45
N GLU A 163 -4.50 -11.93 12.12
CA GLU A 163 -3.24 -12.08 11.41
C GLU A 163 -2.32 -10.90 11.71
N ILE A 164 -2.88 -9.69 11.77
CA ILE A 164 -2.14 -8.47 12.16
C ILE A 164 -1.63 -8.62 13.60
N ASP A 165 -2.48 -9.04 14.54
CA ASP A 165 -2.08 -9.27 15.93
C ASP A 165 -1.00 -10.34 16.04
N ARG A 166 -1.11 -11.44 15.28
CA ARG A 166 -0.10 -12.50 15.23
C ARG A 166 1.24 -11.99 14.69
N LEU A 167 1.22 -11.19 13.62
CA LEU A 167 2.42 -10.52 13.10
C LEU A 167 3.06 -9.62 14.16
N LEU A 168 2.26 -8.76 14.79
CA LEU A 168 2.75 -7.83 15.81
C LEU A 168 3.29 -8.56 17.05
N ALA A 169 2.71 -9.68 17.45
CA ALA A 169 3.15 -10.44 18.61
C ALA A 169 4.41 -11.31 18.34
N ARG A 170 4.63 -11.73 17.10
CA ARG A 170 5.64 -12.75 16.76
C ARG A 170 6.79 -12.24 15.91
N SER A 171 6.78 -10.96 15.50
CA SER A 171 7.86 -10.33 14.74
C SER A 171 8.17 -8.93 15.27
N HIS A 172 9.26 -8.34 14.78
CA HIS A 172 9.62 -6.93 15.03
C HIS A 172 9.61 -6.08 13.76
N VAL A 173 9.17 -6.65 12.63
CA VAL A 173 9.14 -5.97 11.33
C VAL A 173 8.28 -4.70 11.39
N GLY A 174 8.64 -3.70 10.59
CA GLY A 174 7.83 -2.50 10.40
C GLY A 174 6.46 -2.81 9.79
N LEU A 175 5.49 -1.98 10.09
CA LEU A 175 4.13 -2.07 9.56
C LEU A 175 3.85 -0.91 8.60
N CYS A 176 3.32 -1.21 7.44
CA CYS A 176 2.57 -0.26 6.63
C CYS A 176 1.12 -0.26 7.12
N LEU A 177 0.70 0.80 7.78
CA LEU A 177 -0.69 0.95 8.17
C LEU A 177 -1.49 1.43 6.97
N ASP A 178 -2.15 0.51 6.27
CA ASP A 178 -3.19 0.85 5.31
C ASP A 178 -4.55 0.88 6.02
N THR A 179 -5.12 2.07 6.12
CA THR A 179 -6.36 2.29 6.88
C THR A 179 -7.56 1.62 6.23
N GLY A 180 -7.60 1.59 4.89
CA GLY A 180 -8.68 0.98 4.13
C GLY A 180 -8.65 -0.53 4.17
N HIS A 181 -7.48 -1.15 3.91
CA HIS A 181 -7.37 -2.62 3.94
C HIS A 181 -7.62 -3.18 5.35
N VAL A 182 -7.11 -2.52 6.40
CA VAL A 182 -7.43 -2.89 7.79
C VAL A 182 -8.93 -2.82 8.03
N PHE A 183 -9.60 -1.74 7.58
CA PHE A 183 -11.04 -1.57 7.78
C PHE A 183 -11.85 -2.60 6.97
N VAL A 184 -11.52 -2.84 5.71
CA VAL A 184 -12.15 -3.85 4.86
C VAL A 184 -11.95 -5.25 5.44
N GLY A 185 -10.76 -5.57 5.97
CA GLY A 185 -10.46 -6.82 6.67
C GLY A 185 -11.18 -6.99 8.01
N GLY A 186 -11.92 -5.97 8.47
CA GLY A 186 -12.72 -6.01 9.71
C GLY A 186 -11.99 -5.51 10.95
N GLY A 187 -10.82 -4.89 10.78
CA GLY A 187 -10.07 -4.26 11.87
C GLY A 187 -10.47 -2.81 12.13
N ASP A 188 -10.01 -2.27 13.25
CA ASP A 188 -10.05 -0.85 13.56
C ASP A 188 -8.66 -0.24 13.29
N PRO A 189 -8.51 0.61 12.25
CA PRO A 189 -7.22 1.22 11.93
C PRO A 189 -6.61 2.04 13.07
N VAL A 190 -7.44 2.64 13.93
CA VAL A 190 -6.98 3.38 15.12
C VAL A 190 -6.37 2.43 16.15
N ALA A 191 -7.03 1.29 16.39
CA ALA A 191 -6.51 0.27 17.30
C ALA A 191 -5.19 -0.33 16.79
N VAL A 192 -5.10 -0.60 15.48
CA VAL A 192 -3.86 -1.10 14.86
C VAL A 192 -2.75 -0.06 14.95
N ALA A 193 -3.02 1.23 14.67
CA ALA A 193 -2.04 2.31 14.84
C ALA A 193 -1.47 2.34 16.26
N ARG A 194 -2.34 2.24 17.27
CA ARG A 194 -1.95 2.21 18.69
C ARG A 194 -1.14 0.98 19.04
N ALA A 195 -1.59 -0.21 18.63
CA ALA A 195 -0.91 -1.48 18.93
C ALA A 195 0.48 -1.57 18.26
N ALA A 196 0.59 -1.11 17.03
CA ALA A 196 1.87 -1.09 16.31
C ALA A 196 2.81 0.01 16.82
N GLY A 197 2.28 1.15 17.23
CA GLY A 197 3.05 2.25 17.78
C GLY A 197 4.18 2.70 16.84
N ARG A 198 5.42 2.74 17.33
CA ARG A 198 6.62 3.12 16.53
C ARG A 198 6.98 2.14 15.42
N ARG A 199 6.33 0.99 15.36
CA ARG A 199 6.48 0.03 14.26
C ARG A 199 5.72 0.44 13.00
N VAL A 200 4.81 1.41 13.07
CA VAL A 200 4.27 2.03 11.87
C VAL A 200 5.39 2.83 11.20
N THR A 201 5.92 2.31 10.11
CA THR A 201 7.05 2.89 9.36
C THR A 201 6.62 3.44 8.01
N HIS A 202 5.40 3.13 7.58
CA HIS A 202 4.76 3.63 6.37
C HIS A 202 3.24 3.70 6.56
N VAL A 203 2.56 4.56 5.83
CA VAL A 203 1.11 4.73 5.97
C VAL A 203 0.48 4.93 4.61
N HIS A 204 -0.51 4.09 4.29
CA HIS A 204 -1.48 4.34 3.23
C HIS A 204 -2.77 4.87 3.87
N LEU A 205 -3.11 6.11 3.56
CA LEU A 205 -4.40 6.67 3.93
C LEU A 205 -5.42 6.33 2.86
N LYS A 206 -6.32 5.44 3.21
CA LYS A 206 -7.36 4.90 2.34
C LYS A 206 -8.67 4.85 3.12
N ASP A 207 -9.72 5.51 2.66
CA ASP A 207 -11.03 5.51 3.30
C ASP A 207 -11.98 4.56 2.59
N ALA A 208 -12.92 3.96 3.31
CA ALA A 208 -13.75 2.89 2.77
C ALA A 208 -15.19 2.96 3.27
N ASP A 209 -16.11 2.50 2.41
CA ASP A 209 -17.53 2.35 2.69
C ASP A 209 -17.79 1.10 3.55
N SER A 210 -18.48 1.25 4.67
CA SER A 210 -18.74 0.17 5.63
C SER A 210 -19.68 -0.91 5.08
N THR A 211 -20.63 -0.54 4.25
CA THR A 211 -21.61 -1.48 3.66
C THR A 211 -20.92 -2.38 2.64
N LEU A 212 -20.14 -1.81 1.72
CA LEU A 212 -19.38 -2.57 0.74
C LEU A 212 -18.28 -3.40 1.41
N SER A 213 -17.62 -2.87 2.43
CA SER A 213 -16.65 -3.62 3.25
C SER A 213 -17.29 -4.84 3.92
N ALA A 214 -18.50 -4.70 4.46
CA ALA A 214 -19.23 -5.82 5.03
C ALA A 214 -19.59 -6.88 3.99
N ALA A 215 -20.02 -6.48 2.78
CA ALA A 215 -20.35 -7.37 1.68
C ALA A 215 -19.12 -8.20 1.23
N VAL A 216 -17.93 -7.58 1.15
CA VAL A 216 -16.68 -8.27 0.84
C VAL A 216 -16.35 -9.30 1.92
N ARG A 217 -16.38 -8.92 3.21
CA ARG A 217 -16.13 -9.85 4.32
C ARG A 217 -17.08 -11.03 4.36
N GLN A 218 -18.36 -10.78 4.05
CA GLN A 218 -19.40 -11.81 3.99
C GLN A 218 -19.36 -12.64 2.69
N ARG A 219 -18.47 -12.29 1.75
CA ARG A 219 -18.34 -12.93 0.42
C ARG A 219 -19.63 -12.88 -0.39
N THR A 220 -20.47 -11.89 -0.16
CA THR A 220 -21.67 -11.61 -0.98
C THR A 220 -21.35 -10.74 -2.19
N LEU A 221 -20.18 -10.10 -2.17
CA LEU A 221 -19.62 -9.31 -3.26
C LEU A 221 -18.12 -9.61 -3.38
N SER A 222 -17.60 -9.79 -4.61
CA SER A 222 -16.18 -9.95 -4.83
C SER A 222 -15.45 -8.63 -4.55
N TYR A 223 -14.14 -8.72 -4.21
CA TYR A 223 -13.35 -7.54 -3.91
C TYR A 223 -13.28 -6.57 -5.11
N ALA A 224 -12.97 -7.09 -6.32
CA ALA A 224 -12.92 -6.27 -7.53
C ALA A 224 -14.27 -5.60 -7.83
N ALA A 225 -15.40 -6.34 -7.69
CA ALA A 225 -16.73 -5.76 -7.89
C ALA A 225 -17.07 -4.68 -6.84
N ALA A 226 -16.62 -4.84 -5.61
CA ALA A 226 -16.79 -3.83 -4.57
C ALA A 226 -16.02 -2.56 -4.90
N VAL A 227 -14.77 -2.68 -5.36
CA VAL A 227 -13.96 -1.54 -5.80
C VAL A 227 -14.62 -0.81 -6.96
N GLN A 228 -15.14 -1.54 -7.97
CA GLN A 228 -15.88 -0.96 -9.09
C GLN A 228 -17.15 -0.22 -8.64
N GLN A 229 -17.75 -0.61 -7.53
CA GLN A 229 -18.91 0.05 -6.93
C GLN A 229 -18.52 1.19 -5.96
N GLY A 230 -17.23 1.50 -5.82
CA GLY A 230 -16.74 2.59 -4.99
C GLY A 230 -16.54 2.19 -3.52
N LEU A 231 -16.02 0.98 -3.27
CA LEU A 231 -15.60 0.51 -1.95
C LEU A 231 -14.70 1.54 -1.27
N TYR A 232 -13.73 2.08 -2.01
CA TYR A 232 -12.86 3.12 -1.48
C TYR A 232 -13.37 4.50 -1.85
N ARG A 233 -13.39 5.37 -0.85
CA ARG A 233 -13.94 6.72 -0.90
C ARG A 233 -12.81 7.77 -0.83
N PRO A 234 -13.04 8.99 -1.31
CA PRO A 234 -12.17 10.10 -0.96
C PRO A 234 -12.01 10.19 0.56
N LEU A 235 -10.83 10.55 1.03
CA LEU A 235 -10.54 10.63 2.47
C LEU A 235 -11.51 11.59 3.18
N GLY A 236 -12.15 11.08 4.21
CA GLY A 236 -13.17 11.78 5.00
C GLY A 236 -14.61 11.55 4.53
N ASP A 237 -14.81 10.84 3.42
CA ASP A 237 -16.14 10.49 2.91
C ASP A 237 -16.52 9.03 3.22
N GLY A 238 -15.60 8.26 3.79
CA GLY A 238 -15.81 6.88 4.23
C GLY A 238 -15.89 6.74 5.76
N ASP A 239 -15.79 5.50 6.21
CA ASP A 239 -16.02 5.10 7.59
C ASP A 239 -14.75 4.64 8.33
N ALA A 240 -13.54 4.70 7.69
CA ALA A 240 -12.29 4.21 8.28
C ALA A 240 -11.68 5.14 9.35
N ARG A 241 -12.38 6.19 9.76
CA ARG A 241 -12.01 7.10 10.85
C ARG A 241 -10.65 7.77 10.67
N ILE A 242 -10.36 8.25 9.46
CA ILE A 242 -9.06 8.79 9.08
C ILE A 242 -8.55 9.90 10.01
N SER A 243 -9.43 10.79 10.48
CA SER A 243 -9.05 11.86 11.42
C SER A 243 -8.52 11.32 12.76
N ASP A 244 -9.13 10.23 13.28
CA ASP A 244 -8.70 9.60 14.52
C ASP A 244 -7.38 8.87 14.32
N VAL A 245 -7.20 8.20 13.16
CA VAL A 245 -5.93 7.55 12.79
C VAL A 245 -4.81 8.57 12.73
N LEU A 246 -4.99 9.72 12.07
CA LEU A 246 -3.99 10.78 12.01
C LEU A 246 -3.63 11.31 13.42
N THR A 247 -4.61 11.39 14.31
CA THR A 247 -4.38 11.78 15.70
C THR A 247 -3.55 10.74 16.45
N GLU A 248 -3.87 9.45 16.29
CA GLU A 248 -3.11 8.36 16.91
C GLU A 248 -1.68 8.28 16.37
N LEU A 249 -1.49 8.38 15.05
CA LEU A 249 -0.17 8.38 14.42
C LEU A 249 0.73 9.51 14.97
N ARG A 250 0.19 10.70 15.16
CA ARG A 250 0.93 11.80 15.80
C ARG A 250 1.29 11.48 17.25
N SER A 251 0.39 10.85 18.00
CA SER A 251 0.62 10.49 19.40
C SER A 251 1.76 9.48 19.57
N VAL A 252 1.92 8.56 18.62
CA VAL A 252 3.02 7.58 18.61
C VAL A 252 4.30 8.10 17.95
N GLY A 253 4.31 9.36 17.49
CA GLY A 253 5.47 10.05 16.93
C GLY A 253 5.77 9.69 15.48
N TYR A 254 4.76 9.31 14.68
CA TYR A 254 4.93 9.10 13.25
C TYR A 254 5.30 10.42 12.55
N ASP A 255 6.42 10.44 11.85
CA ASP A 255 6.99 11.60 11.18
C ASP A 255 7.59 11.22 9.81
N THR A 256 6.84 10.48 8.98
CA THR A 256 7.24 10.14 7.63
C THR A 256 6.07 10.37 6.65
N TRP A 257 6.07 9.73 5.49
CA TRP A 257 5.14 10.02 4.42
C TRP A 257 3.75 9.45 4.70
N TYR A 258 2.72 10.26 4.48
CA TYR A 258 1.33 9.84 4.34
C TYR A 258 1.05 9.66 2.85
N VAL A 259 0.89 8.43 2.40
CA VAL A 259 0.54 8.14 1.01
C VAL A 259 -0.97 8.20 0.88
N LEU A 260 -1.47 9.07 0.01
CA LEU A 260 -2.89 9.12 -0.33
C LEU A 260 -3.19 8.02 -1.34
N GLU A 261 -4.07 7.11 -0.96
CA GLU A 261 -4.38 5.95 -1.76
C GLU A 261 -5.90 5.71 -1.81
N GLN A 262 -6.41 5.59 -3.02
CA GLN A 262 -7.79 5.18 -3.28
C GLN A 262 -7.77 4.19 -4.44
N ASP A 263 -8.04 2.91 -4.15
CA ASP A 263 -8.14 1.94 -5.24
C ASP A 263 -9.37 2.26 -6.06
N ILE A 264 -9.14 2.56 -7.31
CA ILE A 264 -10.21 2.80 -8.28
C ILE A 264 -10.03 1.89 -9.50
N ALA A 265 -11.15 1.37 -9.98
CA ALA A 265 -11.22 0.64 -11.23
C ALA A 265 -11.92 1.53 -12.26
N LEU A 266 -11.14 2.21 -13.09
CA LEU A 266 -11.69 3.12 -14.10
C LEU A 266 -12.46 2.33 -15.16
N LYS A 267 -13.70 2.73 -15.43
CA LYS A 267 -14.52 2.11 -16.48
C LYS A 267 -13.86 2.28 -17.85
N ASP A 268 -13.33 3.47 -18.12
CA ASP A 268 -12.59 3.83 -19.32
C ASP A 268 -11.66 5.02 -19.04
N ALA A 269 -10.77 5.33 -19.97
CA ALA A 269 -9.76 6.38 -19.82
C ALA A 269 -10.32 7.82 -19.83
N THR A 270 -11.62 8.01 -20.04
CA THR A 270 -12.27 9.35 -20.00
C THR A 270 -12.73 9.72 -18.59
N VAL A 271 -12.81 8.75 -17.68
CA VAL A 271 -13.12 9.02 -16.27
C VAL A 271 -11.98 9.78 -15.62
N ASP A 272 -12.28 10.94 -15.05
CA ASP A 272 -11.30 11.79 -14.41
C ASP A 272 -11.23 11.49 -12.89
N PRO A 273 -10.11 10.94 -12.36
CA PRO A 273 -9.98 10.65 -10.93
C PRO A 273 -9.64 11.90 -10.09
N LEU A 274 -9.25 13.00 -10.71
CA LEU A 274 -8.72 14.18 -10.00
C LEU A 274 -9.64 14.74 -8.94
N PRO A 275 -10.97 14.89 -9.14
CA PRO A 275 -11.84 15.43 -8.09
C PRO A 275 -11.77 14.65 -6.78
N SER A 276 -11.64 13.31 -6.83
CA SER A 276 -11.48 12.46 -5.64
C SER A 276 -10.14 12.66 -4.96
N ILE A 277 -9.07 12.76 -5.74
CA ILE A 277 -7.70 12.97 -5.24
C ILE A 277 -7.57 14.37 -4.62
N GLU A 278 -8.12 15.41 -5.24
CA GLU A 278 -8.14 16.78 -4.73
C GLU A 278 -8.89 16.88 -3.39
N ARG A 279 -10.03 16.20 -3.26
CA ARG A 279 -10.75 16.11 -1.98
C ARG A 279 -9.92 15.47 -0.90
N SER A 280 -9.30 14.33 -1.19
CA SER A 280 -8.43 13.61 -0.27
C SER A 280 -7.23 14.46 0.14
N LEU A 281 -6.58 15.13 -0.81
CA LEU A 281 -5.43 16.01 -0.54
C LEU A 281 -5.83 17.20 0.33
N THR A 282 -6.97 17.82 0.05
CA THR A 282 -7.53 18.92 0.85
C THR A 282 -7.81 18.46 2.28
N PHE A 283 -8.46 17.31 2.44
CA PHE A 283 -8.79 16.75 3.74
C PHE A 283 -7.55 16.49 4.60
N VAL A 284 -6.52 15.84 4.04
CA VAL A 284 -5.29 15.51 4.78
C VAL A 284 -4.46 16.77 5.04
N SER A 285 -4.32 17.66 4.04
CA SER A 285 -3.54 18.89 4.18
C SER A 285 -4.01 19.82 5.31
N ALA A 286 -5.26 19.73 5.67
CA ALA A 286 -5.81 20.49 6.80
C ALA A 286 -5.51 19.85 8.17
N ARG A 287 -4.94 18.63 8.20
CA ARG A 287 -4.80 17.79 9.41
C ARG A 287 -3.36 17.38 9.73
N VAL A 288 -2.41 17.52 8.79
CA VAL A 288 -0.99 17.17 8.96
C VAL A 288 -0.05 18.36 8.82
#